data_c5bbbdb9fab8406546ce5b7056d91738
#
_entry.id   c5bbbdb9fab8406546ce5b7056d91738
#
_cell.length_a   1.000
_cell.length_b   1.000
_cell.length_c   1.000
_cell.angle_alpha   90.00
_cell.angle_beta   90.00
_cell.angle_gamma   90.00
#
_symmetry.space_group_name_H-M   'P 1'
#
loop_
_entity.id
_entity.type
_entity.pdbx_description
1 polymer ?
#
loop_
_entity_poly.entity_id
_entity_poly.type
_entity_poly.pdbx_seq_one_letter_code
_entity_poly.pdbx_strand_id
1 'polypeptide(L)'
;MTRVLMVGSAEQSGGGEASVVRLMKGMPFWQKYHCGWLGTQIQRNYGVKLWYALKAYAKALFTIWGYDIVHFHTVPDRICLIIQMPVLLLALLGRKKIIMHVHMGNQLENHTKNKLFIWCLNQADRVVLLAKKWQKCFADWFPTVKTKTAVIYNACAPTPAVDYSIKEKSIIMAAFLNDNKHPDLLLKAWKNLKADFPDWHLTIMGNGEVERFQTMAHGIALDDSVTFTGYITGKQKEDVWNRASIFCMCSRNEGFPMVVLEAWARGVAVVTTPVGGLPDVIEEGRNCLTFPFDDAEALACQLKRLIESPELRMDIAVYSKAFGERVFAPERVNESVENLYETVLLG
;
A
#
# COMPACT_ATOMS: atom_id res chain seq x y z
N MET A 1 -24.20 -1.63 -21.59
CA MET A 1 -23.00 -2.31 -21.04
C MET A 1 -22.21 -1.25 -20.27
N THR A 2 -22.05 -1.40 -18.98
CA THR A 2 -21.43 -0.39 -18.11
C THR A 2 -19.93 -0.29 -18.35
N ARG A 3 -19.43 0.93 -18.47
CA ARG A 3 -18.01 1.23 -18.68
C ARG A 3 -17.46 2.12 -17.56
N VAL A 4 -16.28 1.79 -17.05
CA VAL A 4 -15.64 2.49 -15.93
C VAL A 4 -14.32 3.12 -16.35
N LEU A 5 -14.16 4.42 -16.11
CA LEU A 5 -12.88 5.11 -16.26
C LEU A 5 -12.22 5.20 -14.88
N MET A 6 -11.12 4.52 -14.71
CA MET A 6 -10.27 4.68 -13.52
C MET A 6 -9.25 5.79 -13.74
N VAL A 7 -9.10 6.66 -12.74
CA VAL A 7 -8.23 7.86 -12.77
C VAL A 7 -7.27 7.81 -11.59
N GLY A 8 -5.98 7.97 -11.81
CA GLY A 8 -4.98 7.95 -10.74
C GLY A 8 -3.57 8.22 -11.23
N SER A 9 -2.56 7.70 -10.53
CA SER A 9 -1.15 7.84 -10.90
C SER A 9 -0.82 7.05 -12.16
N ALA A 10 0.24 7.45 -12.89
CA ALA A 10 0.72 6.71 -14.05
C ALA A 10 1.10 5.27 -13.68
N GLU A 11 0.84 4.31 -14.57
CA GLU A 11 1.18 2.89 -14.34
C GLU A 11 2.67 2.65 -14.10
N GLN A 12 3.52 3.47 -14.73
CA GLN A 12 4.97 3.43 -14.57
C GLN A 12 5.44 4.07 -13.26
N SER A 13 4.54 4.69 -12.49
CA SER A 13 4.88 5.25 -11.18
C SER A 13 5.20 4.13 -10.20
N GLY A 14 6.16 4.37 -9.34
CA GLY A 14 6.39 3.52 -8.16
C GLY A 14 5.33 3.77 -7.09
N GLY A 15 5.30 2.91 -6.08
CA GLY A 15 4.46 3.09 -4.89
C GLY A 15 3.22 2.19 -4.82
N GLY A 16 2.54 2.27 -3.68
CA GLY A 16 1.44 1.38 -3.33
C GLY A 16 0.23 1.51 -4.24
N GLU A 17 -0.21 2.74 -4.57
CA GLU A 17 -1.35 3.00 -5.45
C GLU A 17 -1.17 2.36 -6.83
N ALA A 18 -0.01 2.57 -7.46
CA ALA A 18 0.29 1.98 -8.77
C ALA A 18 0.33 0.44 -8.72
N SER A 19 0.75 -0.14 -7.60
CA SER A 19 0.73 -1.60 -7.40
C SER A 19 -0.70 -2.12 -7.27
N VAL A 20 -1.56 -1.43 -6.52
CA VAL A 20 -2.99 -1.76 -6.41
C VAL A 20 -3.65 -1.77 -7.79
N VAL A 21 -3.44 -0.71 -8.58
CA VAL A 21 -4.05 -0.61 -9.91
C VAL A 21 -3.54 -1.68 -10.86
N ARG A 22 -2.24 -1.98 -10.87
CA ARG A 22 -1.70 -3.09 -11.67
C ARG A 22 -2.35 -4.41 -11.35
N LEU A 23 -2.59 -4.68 -10.06
CA LEU A 23 -3.27 -5.89 -9.60
C LEU A 23 -4.74 -5.90 -10.04
N MET A 24 -5.45 -4.78 -9.88
CA MET A 24 -6.85 -4.62 -10.30
C MET A 24 -7.06 -4.87 -11.80
N LYS A 25 -6.09 -4.51 -12.65
CA LYS A 25 -6.16 -4.78 -14.11
C LYS A 25 -6.21 -6.26 -14.46
N GLY A 26 -5.65 -7.12 -13.62
CA GLY A 26 -5.71 -8.57 -13.76
C GLY A 26 -7.00 -9.22 -13.29
N MET A 27 -7.91 -8.46 -12.64
CA MET A 27 -9.14 -8.99 -12.06
C MET A 27 -10.29 -9.05 -13.09
N PRO A 28 -11.23 -10.01 -12.95
CA PRO A 28 -12.37 -10.20 -13.88
C PRO A 28 -13.22 -8.95 -14.09
N PHE A 29 -13.46 -8.15 -13.04
CA PHE A 29 -14.27 -6.93 -13.15
C PHE A 29 -13.70 -5.95 -14.18
N TRP A 30 -12.36 -5.95 -14.38
CA TRP A 30 -11.72 -5.05 -15.34
C TRP A 30 -12.26 -5.25 -16.77
N GLN A 31 -12.43 -6.50 -17.17
CA GLN A 31 -13.02 -6.85 -18.47
C GLN A 31 -14.55 -6.70 -18.46
N LYS A 32 -15.22 -7.17 -17.40
CA LYS A 32 -16.69 -7.10 -17.24
C LYS A 32 -17.22 -5.67 -17.40
N TYR A 33 -16.53 -4.69 -16.82
CA TYR A 33 -16.91 -3.26 -16.86
C TYR A 33 -16.12 -2.46 -17.89
N HIS A 34 -15.46 -3.10 -18.85
CA HIS A 34 -14.66 -2.43 -19.89
C HIS A 34 -13.84 -1.27 -19.34
N CYS A 35 -13.09 -1.52 -18.26
CA CYS A 35 -12.36 -0.51 -17.53
C CYS A 35 -11.28 0.13 -18.40
N GLY A 36 -11.24 1.46 -18.42
CA GLY A 36 -10.16 2.26 -18.97
C GLY A 36 -9.29 2.84 -17.86
N TRP A 37 -8.02 3.11 -18.15
CA TRP A 37 -7.11 3.80 -17.26
C TRP A 37 -6.71 5.17 -17.78
N LEU A 38 -6.80 6.17 -16.92
CA LEU A 38 -6.33 7.52 -17.16
C LEU A 38 -5.32 7.91 -16.05
N GLY A 39 -4.03 7.76 -16.36
CA GLY A 39 -2.97 8.27 -15.48
C GLY A 39 -2.87 9.79 -15.60
N THR A 40 -3.02 10.51 -14.48
CA THR A 40 -2.96 11.98 -14.44
C THR A 40 -1.66 12.50 -13.83
N GLN A 41 -0.92 11.65 -13.11
CA GLN A 41 0.30 12.02 -12.38
C GLN A 41 1.43 11.04 -12.68
N ILE A 42 2.67 11.54 -12.75
CA ILE A 42 3.88 10.73 -12.89
C ILE A 42 4.97 11.28 -11.98
N GLN A 43 5.76 10.37 -11.37
CA GLN A 43 6.91 10.77 -10.54
C GLN A 43 8.13 11.08 -11.42
N ARG A 44 8.19 12.32 -11.92
CA ARG A 44 9.25 12.85 -12.78
C ARG A 44 9.49 14.33 -12.48
N ASN A 45 10.38 14.99 -13.24
CA ASN A 45 10.57 16.44 -13.15
C ASN A 45 9.31 17.22 -13.53
N TYR A 46 9.26 18.51 -13.16
CA TYR A 46 8.05 19.32 -13.24
C TYR A 46 7.49 19.44 -14.67
N GLY A 47 8.34 19.65 -15.67
CA GLY A 47 7.92 19.77 -17.08
C GLY A 47 7.24 18.50 -17.59
N VAL A 48 7.79 17.32 -17.26
CA VAL A 48 7.19 16.03 -17.63
C VAL A 48 5.86 15.80 -16.91
N LYS A 49 5.75 16.20 -15.62
CA LYS A 49 4.49 16.13 -14.87
C LYS A 49 3.39 16.94 -15.55
N LEU A 50 3.70 18.19 -15.90
CA LEU A 50 2.73 19.09 -16.55
C LEU A 50 2.29 18.56 -17.92
N TRP A 51 3.24 18.14 -18.76
CA TRP A 51 2.93 17.61 -20.07
C TRP A 51 2.07 16.34 -19.99
N TYR A 52 2.38 15.48 -19.00
CA TYR A 52 1.62 14.24 -18.75
C TYR A 52 0.18 14.55 -18.33
N ALA A 53 -0.02 15.53 -17.44
CA ALA A 53 -1.34 15.98 -17.02
C ALA A 53 -2.14 16.58 -18.19
N LEU A 54 -1.53 17.43 -19.01
CA LEU A 54 -2.18 18.02 -20.20
C LEU A 54 -2.60 16.95 -21.20
N LYS A 55 -1.75 15.95 -21.47
CA LYS A 55 -2.10 14.82 -22.31
C LYS A 55 -3.28 14.01 -21.75
N ALA A 56 -3.31 13.80 -20.42
CA ALA A 56 -4.42 13.12 -19.75
C ALA A 56 -5.73 13.91 -19.89
N TYR A 57 -5.69 15.24 -19.75
CA TYR A 57 -6.87 16.09 -19.92
C TYR A 57 -7.40 16.06 -21.34
N ALA A 58 -6.52 16.19 -22.35
CA ALA A 58 -6.92 16.06 -23.74
C ALA A 58 -7.59 14.71 -24.02
N LYS A 59 -7.01 13.61 -23.49
CA LYS A 59 -7.61 12.28 -23.62
C LYS A 59 -8.98 12.22 -22.91
N ALA A 60 -9.08 12.75 -21.67
CA ALA A 60 -10.33 12.75 -20.91
C ALA A 60 -11.44 13.49 -21.65
N LEU A 61 -11.14 14.65 -22.25
CA LEU A 61 -12.11 15.49 -22.96
C LEU A 61 -12.85 14.72 -24.08
N PHE A 62 -12.17 13.80 -24.74
CA PHE A 62 -12.77 13.02 -25.82
C PHE A 62 -13.32 11.67 -25.38
N THR A 63 -12.79 11.08 -24.30
CA THR A 63 -13.13 9.69 -23.94
C THR A 63 -14.15 9.55 -22.83
N ILE A 64 -14.24 10.53 -21.91
CA ILE A 64 -15.06 10.43 -20.68
C ILE A 64 -16.55 10.19 -20.98
N TRP A 65 -17.03 10.71 -22.10
CA TRP A 65 -18.42 10.60 -22.52
C TRP A 65 -18.89 9.16 -22.73
N GLY A 66 -17.95 8.28 -23.10
CA GLY A 66 -18.22 6.86 -23.31
C GLY A 66 -18.18 5.99 -22.04
N TYR A 67 -18.05 6.59 -20.84
CA TYR A 67 -18.04 5.89 -19.58
C TYR A 67 -19.27 6.26 -18.74
N ASP A 68 -19.70 5.36 -17.86
CA ASP A 68 -20.82 5.54 -16.95
C ASP A 68 -20.36 5.95 -15.55
N ILE A 69 -19.22 5.37 -15.13
CA ILE A 69 -18.59 5.60 -13.81
C ILE A 69 -17.19 6.16 -14.02
N VAL A 70 -16.82 7.16 -13.21
CA VAL A 70 -15.44 7.63 -13.09
C VAL A 70 -14.95 7.34 -11.66
N HIS A 71 -13.97 6.45 -11.55
CA HIS A 71 -13.44 5.94 -10.30
C HIS A 71 -12.04 6.54 -10.05
N PHE A 72 -11.97 7.53 -9.17
CA PHE A 72 -10.73 8.22 -8.81
C PHE A 72 -9.98 7.46 -7.73
N HIS A 73 -8.72 7.10 -7.98
CA HIS A 73 -7.74 6.74 -6.98
C HIS A 73 -7.04 8.02 -6.54
N THR A 74 -7.23 8.44 -5.29
CA THR A 74 -6.84 9.77 -4.83
C THR A 74 -6.23 9.75 -3.45
N VAL A 75 -5.50 10.81 -3.15
CA VAL A 75 -5.05 11.17 -1.80
C VAL A 75 -5.44 12.62 -1.53
N PRO A 76 -5.65 13.05 -0.28
CA PRO A 76 -6.09 14.40 0.07
C PRO A 76 -4.99 15.47 -0.12
N ASP A 77 -3.88 15.12 -0.78
CA ASP A 77 -2.84 16.07 -1.16
C ASP A 77 -3.37 17.12 -2.15
N ARG A 78 -3.04 18.37 -1.89
CA ARG A 78 -3.56 19.50 -2.67
C ARG A 78 -3.17 19.43 -4.15
N ILE A 79 -1.96 18.98 -4.45
CA ILE A 79 -1.46 18.89 -5.83
C ILE A 79 -2.20 17.76 -6.56
N CYS A 80 -2.37 16.61 -5.90
CA CYS A 80 -3.13 15.47 -6.43
C CYS A 80 -4.57 15.91 -6.80
N LEU A 81 -5.26 16.58 -5.87
CA LEU A 81 -6.63 17.04 -6.08
C LEU A 81 -6.74 18.07 -7.22
N ILE A 82 -5.81 19.03 -7.30
CA ILE A 82 -5.79 20.03 -8.39
C ILE A 82 -5.56 19.36 -9.75
N ILE A 83 -4.68 18.37 -9.82
CA ILE A 83 -4.41 17.66 -11.07
C ILE A 83 -5.61 16.78 -11.48
N GLN A 84 -6.35 16.20 -10.54
CA GLN A 84 -7.55 15.42 -10.86
C GLN A 84 -8.79 16.29 -11.15
N MET A 85 -8.78 17.55 -10.74
CA MET A 85 -9.92 18.46 -10.83
C MET A 85 -10.52 18.60 -12.23
N PRO A 86 -9.74 18.81 -13.33
CA PRO A 86 -10.33 18.92 -14.67
C PRO A 86 -11.11 17.68 -15.08
N VAL A 87 -10.63 16.48 -14.72
CA VAL A 87 -11.34 15.23 -15.01
C VAL A 87 -12.61 15.11 -14.17
N LEU A 88 -12.56 15.55 -12.91
CA LEU A 88 -13.74 15.57 -12.03
C LEU A 88 -14.82 16.52 -12.56
N LEU A 89 -14.44 17.71 -13.02
CA LEU A 89 -15.39 18.67 -13.60
C LEU A 89 -16.01 18.14 -14.91
N LEU A 90 -15.24 17.45 -15.75
CA LEU A 90 -15.78 16.79 -16.93
C LEU A 90 -16.75 15.64 -16.57
N ALA A 91 -16.45 14.87 -15.51
CA ALA A 91 -17.33 13.83 -15.01
C ALA A 91 -18.66 14.40 -14.52
N LEU A 92 -18.63 15.51 -13.77
CA LEU A 92 -19.81 16.23 -13.30
C LEU A 92 -20.64 16.79 -14.46
N LEU A 93 -19.99 17.43 -15.43
CA LEU A 93 -20.63 17.95 -16.65
C LEU A 93 -21.33 16.84 -17.43
N GLY A 94 -20.66 15.67 -17.54
CA GLY A 94 -21.21 14.48 -18.19
C GLY A 94 -22.21 13.70 -17.33
N ARG A 95 -22.55 14.18 -16.12
CA ARG A 95 -23.44 13.51 -15.15
C ARG A 95 -23.04 12.06 -14.90
N LYS A 96 -21.70 11.81 -14.81
CA LYS A 96 -21.17 10.47 -14.56
C LYS A 96 -21.27 10.15 -13.08
N LYS A 97 -21.44 8.87 -12.75
CA LYS A 97 -21.30 8.39 -11.38
C LYS A 97 -19.84 8.52 -10.94
N ILE A 98 -19.61 9.03 -9.74
CA ILE A 98 -18.28 9.35 -9.24
C ILE A 98 -17.96 8.52 -8.00
N ILE A 99 -16.82 7.84 -8.05
CA ILE A 99 -16.26 7.10 -6.90
C ILE A 99 -14.92 7.74 -6.54
N MET A 100 -14.73 8.04 -5.24
CA MET A 100 -13.45 8.50 -4.69
C MET A 100 -12.84 7.41 -3.83
N HIS A 101 -11.79 6.75 -4.32
CA HIS A 101 -11.02 5.73 -3.60
C HIS A 101 -9.82 6.38 -2.94
N VAL A 102 -9.86 6.53 -1.61
CA VAL A 102 -8.89 7.30 -0.83
C VAL A 102 -7.76 6.41 -0.36
N HIS A 103 -6.56 6.60 -0.92
CA HIS A 103 -5.35 5.83 -0.61
C HIS A 103 -4.51 6.46 0.51
N MET A 104 -5.15 6.87 1.59
CA MET A 104 -4.49 7.43 2.78
C MET A 104 -5.13 6.88 4.06
N GLY A 105 -4.39 6.91 5.15
CA GLY A 105 -4.82 6.43 6.45
C GLY A 105 -4.68 7.48 7.57
N ASN A 106 -3.76 7.29 8.50
CA ASN A 106 -3.60 8.09 9.74
C ASN A 106 -3.57 9.60 9.53
N GLN A 107 -3.07 10.07 8.39
CA GLN A 107 -2.97 11.51 8.11
C GLN A 107 -4.28 12.13 7.58
N LEU A 108 -5.35 11.32 7.37
CA LEU A 108 -6.65 11.84 6.93
C LEU A 108 -7.23 12.89 7.88
N GLU A 109 -6.98 12.75 9.18
CA GLU A 109 -7.40 13.72 10.20
C GLU A 109 -6.86 15.13 9.93
N ASN A 110 -5.65 15.26 9.42
CA ASN A 110 -5.01 16.54 9.10
C ASN A 110 -5.73 17.27 7.94
N HIS A 111 -6.58 16.57 7.20
CA HIS A 111 -7.31 17.10 6.05
C HIS A 111 -8.78 17.45 6.34
N THR A 112 -9.22 17.40 7.58
CA THR A 112 -10.59 17.74 8.01
C THR A 112 -10.97 19.20 7.73
N LYS A 113 -9.98 20.09 7.57
CA LYS A 113 -10.14 21.49 7.18
C LYS A 113 -9.81 21.76 5.70
N ASN A 114 -9.46 20.75 4.92
CA ASN A 114 -9.16 20.90 3.51
C ASN A 114 -10.45 21.04 2.70
N LYS A 115 -10.86 22.29 2.46
CA LYS A 115 -12.12 22.61 1.74
C LYS A 115 -12.18 21.98 0.35
N LEU A 116 -11.06 21.87 -0.36
CA LEU A 116 -11.00 21.25 -1.69
C LEU A 116 -11.28 19.75 -1.60
N PHE A 117 -10.66 19.07 -0.66
CA PHE A 117 -10.90 17.64 -0.45
C PHE A 117 -12.34 17.35 -0.05
N ILE A 118 -12.88 18.13 0.93
CA ILE A 118 -14.28 18.02 1.36
C ILE A 118 -15.23 18.23 0.18
N TRP A 119 -14.95 19.23 -0.65
CA TRP A 119 -15.77 19.50 -1.84
C TRP A 119 -15.73 18.30 -2.81
N CYS A 120 -14.53 17.74 -3.11
CA CYS A 120 -14.40 16.57 -3.96
C CYS A 120 -15.18 15.36 -3.41
N LEU A 121 -15.07 15.11 -2.09
CA LEU A 121 -15.80 14.02 -1.44
C LEU A 121 -17.33 14.17 -1.56
N ASN A 122 -17.83 15.42 -1.43
CA ASN A 122 -19.26 15.69 -1.55
C ASN A 122 -19.80 15.46 -2.96
N GLN A 123 -18.95 15.58 -4.00
CA GLN A 123 -19.33 15.26 -5.39
C GLN A 123 -19.43 13.75 -5.65
N ALA A 124 -18.85 12.91 -4.79
CA ALA A 124 -18.84 11.46 -4.99
C ALA A 124 -20.20 10.82 -4.66
N ASP A 125 -20.61 9.84 -5.47
CA ASP A 125 -21.70 8.91 -5.17
C ASP A 125 -21.28 7.91 -4.08
N ARG A 126 -19.99 7.47 -4.10
CA ARG A 126 -19.36 6.62 -3.08
C ARG A 126 -17.94 7.05 -2.80
N VAL A 127 -17.55 6.86 -1.53
CA VAL A 127 -16.17 7.05 -1.06
C VAL A 127 -15.63 5.72 -0.56
N VAL A 128 -14.59 5.22 -1.19
CA VAL A 128 -13.96 3.94 -0.83
C VAL A 128 -12.77 4.20 0.07
N LEU A 129 -12.71 3.46 1.16
CA LEU A 129 -11.65 3.51 2.17
C LEU A 129 -10.99 2.14 2.28
N LEU A 130 -9.71 2.10 2.69
CA LEU A 130 -8.88 0.90 2.67
C LEU A 130 -9.05 0.00 3.91
N ALA A 131 -9.83 0.43 4.92
CA ALA A 131 -10.03 -0.34 6.16
C ALA A 131 -11.29 0.11 6.91
N LYS A 132 -11.88 -0.77 7.71
CA LYS A 132 -13.05 -0.47 8.57
C LYS A 132 -12.73 0.59 9.62
N LYS A 133 -11.52 0.57 10.17
CA LYS A 133 -11.04 1.62 11.08
C LYS A 133 -11.20 3.01 10.45
N TRP A 134 -10.79 3.17 9.19
CA TRP A 134 -10.92 4.43 8.48
C TRP A 134 -12.37 4.81 8.23
N GLN A 135 -13.24 3.84 7.98
CA GLN A 135 -14.66 4.12 7.80
C GLN A 135 -15.29 4.72 9.07
N LYS A 136 -14.91 4.19 10.25
CA LYS A 136 -15.36 4.74 11.54
C LYS A 136 -14.86 6.17 11.75
N CYS A 137 -13.54 6.39 11.64
CA CYS A 137 -12.96 7.72 11.79
C CYS A 137 -13.51 8.72 10.76
N PHE A 138 -13.69 8.27 9.52
CA PHE A 138 -14.18 9.11 8.42
C PHE A 138 -15.58 9.63 8.67
N ALA A 139 -16.42 8.85 9.34
CA ALA A 139 -17.77 9.27 9.72
C ALA A 139 -17.77 10.47 10.67
N ASP A 140 -16.76 10.56 11.54
CA ASP A 140 -16.59 11.66 12.48
C ASP A 140 -15.91 12.87 11.83
N TRP A 141 -14.89 12.60 10.99
CA TRP A 141 -14.09 13.63 10.33
C TRP A 141 -14.81 14.31 9.15
N PHE A 142 -15.65 13.56 8.43
CA PHE A 142 -16.35 14.01 7.22
C PHE A 142 -17.84 13.61 7.26
N PRO A 143 -18.63 14.18 8.18
CA PRO A 143 -20.01 13.74 8.42
C PRO A 143 -20.93 13.86 7.20
N THR A 144 -20.63 14.77 6.27
CA THR A 144 -21.44 14.97 5.05
C THR A 144 -21.40 13.79 4.08
N VAL A 145 -20.41 12.91 4.19
CA VAL A 145 -20.25 11.73 3.31
C VAL A 145 -20.35 10.41 4.06
N LYS A 146 -20.72 10.44 5.34
CA LYS A 146 -20.81 9.26 6.22
C LYS A 146 -21.57 8.09 5.59
N THR A 147 -22.73 8.36 4.98
CA THR A 147 -23.59 7.34 4.37
C THR A 147 -23.11 6.85 3.01
N LYS A 148 -22.11 7.50 2.42
CA LYS A 148 -21.55 7.18 1.10
C LYS A 148 -20.31 6.30 1.18
N THR A 149 -19.81 5.97 2.37
CA THR A 149 -18.56 5.24 2.55
C THR A 149 -18.71 3.75 2.31
N ALA A 150 -17.71 3.15 1.67
CA ALA A 150 -17.53 1.71 1.51
C ALA A 150 -16.10 1.32 1.88
N VAL A 151 -15.87 0.07 2.24
CA VAL A 151 -14.52 -0.46 2.52
C VAL A 151 -14.15 -1.49 1.48
N ILE A 152 -13.01 -1.27 0.82
CA ILE A 152 -12.37 -2.25 -0.06
C ILE A 152 -10.90 -2.32 0.33
N TYR A 153 -10.49 -3.46 0.87
CA TYR A 153 -9.09 -3.71 1.20
C TYR A 153 -8.24 -3.86 -0.07
N ASN A 154 -6.96 -3.58 0.05
CA ASN A 154 -6.03 -3.93 -1.00
C ASN A 154 -5.96 -5.45 -1.16
N ALA A 155 -5.78 -5.94 -2.39
CA ALA A 155 -5.63 -7.35 -2.64
C ALA A 155 -4.21 -7.84 -2.36
N CYS A 156 -4.09 -9.08 -1.91
CA CYS A 156 -2.85 -9.82 -1.85
C CYS A 156 -2.54 -10.37 -3.24
N ALA A 157 -1.34 -10.11 -3.77
CA ALA A 157 -0.95 -10.66 -5.06
C ALA A 157 -0.87 -12.20 -4.98
N PRO A 158 -1.40 -12.94 -5.97
CA PRO A 158 -1.21 -14.38 -6.02
C PRO A 158 0.28 -14.70 -6.12
N THR A 159 0.74 -15.69 -5.37
CA THR A 159 2.12 -16.18 -5.41
C THR A 159 2.14 -17.69 -5.64
N PRO A 160 3.20 -18.25 -6.23
CA PRO A 160 3.40 -19.69 -6.28
C PRO A 160 3.40 -20.33 -4.89
N ALA A 161 3.33 -21.65 -4.84
CA ALA A 161 3.54 -22.39 -3.60
C ALA A 161 4.89 -22.00 -2.97
N VAL A 162 4.88 -21.76 -1.66
CA VAL A 162 6.08 -21.33 -0.95
C VAL A 162 6.93 -22.55 -0.61
N ASP A 163 8.17 -22.53 -1.04
CA ASP A 163 9.19 -23.48 -0.58
C ASP A 163 9.87 -22.91 0.67
N TYR A 164 9.50 -23.43 1.82
CA TYR A 164 10.08 -22.98 3.09
C TYR A 164 11.53 -23.49 3.30
N SER A 165 11.98 -24.49 2.52
CA SER A 165 13.34 -25.03 2.64
C SER A 165 14.44 -24.08 2.14
N ILE A 166 14.07 -23.14 1.27
CA ILE A 166 15.01 -22.14 0.73
C ILE A 166 15.11 -20.86 1.58
N LYS A 167 14.33 -20.79 2.68
CA LYS A 167 14.38 -19.61 3.57
C LYS A 167 15.73 -19.53 4.28
N GLU A 168 16.35 -18.37 4.19
CA GLU A 168 17.64 -18.06 4.77
C GLU A 168 17.49 -17.35 6.11
N LYS A 169 18.56 -17.24 6.89
CA LYS A 169 18.65 -16.42 8.09
C LYS A 169 18.68 -14.93 7.72
N SER A 170 17.58 -14.43 7.18
CA SER A 170 17.47 -13.12 6.54
C SER A 170 16.24 -12.37 7.05
N ILE A 171 16.50 -11.12 7.45
CA ILE A 171 15.48 -10.10 7.74
C ILE A 171 15.44 -9.14 6.57
N ILE A 172 14.26 -8.79 6.09
CA ILE A 172 14.12 -7.80 5.03
C ILE A 172 13.22 -6.64 5.42
N MET A 173 13.52 -5.47 4.86
CA MET A 173 12.65 -4.30 4.81
C MET A 173 12.50 -3.86 3.35
N ALA A 174 11.29 -3.51 2.93
CA ALA A 174 11.00 -3.03 1.57
C ALA A 174 10.17 -1.74 1.63
N ALA A 175 10.77 -0.59 1.26
CA ALA A 175 10.13 0.72 1.39
C ALA A 175 10.75 1.79 0.50
N PHE A 176 10.05 2.91 0.32
CA PHE A 176 10.69 4.18 -0.04
C PHE A 176 11.31 4.76 1.23
N LEU A 177 12.64 4.75 1.32
CA LEU A 177 13.39 5.07 2.54
C LEU A 177 13.28 6.56 2.88
N ASN A 178 12.62 6.86 3.99
CA ASN A 178 12.44 8.20 4.54
C ASN A 178 12.05 8.10 6.03
N ASP A 179 11.86 9.25 6.68
CA ASP A 179 11.49 9.30 8.10
C ASP A 179 10.14 8.63 8.42
N ASN A 180 9.21 8.54 7.46
CA ASN A 180 7.94 7.84 7.70
C ASN A 180 8.11 6.32 7.79
N LYS A 181 9.09 5.77 7.08
CA LYS A 181 9.34 4.32 7.04
C LYS A 181 10.32 3.84 8.11
N HIS A 182 11.04 4.77 8.75
CA HIS A 182 11.94 4.54 9.88
C HIS A 182 12.96 3.40 9.70
N PRO A 183 13.79 3.39 8.61
CA PRO A 183 14.90 2.43 8.52
C PRO A 183 15.88 2.53 9.67
N ASP A 184 16.07 3.74 10.22
CA ASP A 184 16.93 4.01 11.38
C ASP A 184 16.50 3.24 12.62
N LEU A 185 15.20 3.06 12.84
CA LEU A 185 14.68 2.27 13.95
C LEU A 185 15.08 0.80 13.82
N LEU A 186 14.95 0.24 12.62
CA LEU A 186 15.38 -1.13 12.33
C LEU A 186 16.90 -1.30 12.45
N LEU A 187 17.69 -0.33 11.99
CA LEU A 187 19.15 -0.34 12.16
C LEU A 187 19.55 -0.32 13.63
N LYS A 188 18.90 0.51 14.46
CA LYS A 188 19.13 0.56 15.94
C LYS A 188 18.78 -0.79 16.58
N ALA A 189 17.61 -1.36 16.25
CA ALA A 189 17.21 -2.67 16.76
C ALA A 189 18.18 -3.77 16.33
N TRP A 190 18.62 -3.78 15.07
CA TRP A 190 19.58 -4.76 14.55
C TRP A 190 20.95 -4.62 15.19
N LYS A 191 21.39 -3.40 15.49
CA LYS A 191 22.65 -3.16 16.23
C LYS A 191 22.70 -3.92 17.56
N ASN A 192 21.57 -4.01 18.27
CA ASN A 192 21.46 -4.71 19.53
C ASN A 192 21.48 -6.25 19.40
N LEU A 193 21.22 -6.77 18.21
CA LEU A 193 21.06 -8.21 17.97
C LEU A 193 22.24 -8.85 17.21
N LYS A 194 22.91 -8.10 16.32
CA LYS A 194 23.87 -8.69 15.38
C LYS A 194 25.00 -9.47 16.07
N ALA A 195 25.42 -9.07 17.27
CA ALA A 195 26.51 -9.77 17.99
C ALA A 195 26.09 -11.17 18.47
N ASP A 196 24.81 -11.32 18.86
CA ASP A 196 24.24 -12.60 19.31
C ASP A 196 23.87 -13.50 18.12
N PHE A 197 23.62 -12.91 16.92
CA PHE A 197 23.15 -13.61 15.72
C PHE A 197 24.01 -13.28 14.51
N PRO A 198 25.32 -13.62 14.52
CA PRO A 198 26.27 -13.21 13.45
C PRO A 198 26.00 -13.85 12.10
N ASP A 199 25.23 -14.92 12.04
CA ASP A 199 24.82 -15.63 10.83
C ASP A 199 23.51 -15.12 10.21
N TRP A 200 22.86 -14.13 10.85
CA TRP A 200 21.71 -13.44 10.28
C TRP A 200 22.12 -12.18 9.53
N HIS A 201 21.36 -11.86 8.48
CA HIS A 201 21.62 -10.70 7.63
C HIS A 201 20.37 -9.85 7.43
N LEU A 202 20.53 -8.51 7.45
CA LEU A 202 19.48 -7.55 7.18
C LEU A 202 19.61 -7.01 5.77
N THR A 203 18.55 -7.11 4.96
CA THR A 203 18.49 -6.54 3.61
C THR A 203 17.43 -5.44 3.54
N ILE A 204 17.83 -4.23 3.20
CA ILE A 204 16.95 -3.06 3.03
C ILE A 204 16.80 -2.76 1.55
N MET A 205 15.58 -2.93 1.04
CA MET A 205 15.22 -2.73 -0.37
C MET A 205 14.45 -1.43 -0.55
N GLY A 206 14.81 -0.66 -1.56
CA GLY A 206 14.08 0.52 -1.99
C GLY A 206 14.97 1.70 -2.35
N ASN A 207 14.34 2.74 -2.84
CA ASN A 207 14.98 4.03 -3.10
C ASN A 207 14.56 5.06 -2.05
N GLY A 208 14.91 6.32 -2.25
CA GLY A 208 14.71 7.42 -1.29
C GLY A 208 16.05 7.87 -0.72
N GLU A 209 16.12 8.05 0.59
CA GLU A 209 17.30 8.57 1.28
C GLU A 209 18.34 7.47 1.58
N VAL A 210 18.66 6.65 0.58
CA VAL A 210 19.53 5.44 0.72
C VAL A 210 20.88 5.79 1.33
N GLU A 211 21.58 6.79 0.78
CA GLU A 211 22.91 7.21 1.24
C GLU A 211 22.92 7.66 2.71
N ARG A 212 21.86 8.34 3.15
CA ARG A 212 21.69 8.74 4.56
C ARG A 212 21.67 7.54 5.49
N PHE A 213 20.90 6.49 5.15
CA PHE A 213 20.78 5.31 6.00
C PHE A 213 21.97 4.37 5.86
N GLN A 214 22.66 4.34 4.72
CA GLN A 214 23.97 3.68 4.57
C GLN A 214 25.03 4.32 5.48
N THR A 215 25.14 5.65 5.47
CA THR A 215 26.05 6.40 6.36
C THR A 215 25.73 6.11 7.83
N MET A 216 24.45 6.04 8.18
CA MET A 216 24.03 5.68 9.53
C MET A 216 24.45 4.26 9.91
N ALA A 217 24.22 3.28 9.04
CA ALA A 217 24.61 1.89 9.27
C ALA A 217 26.15 1.75 9.47
N HIS A 218 26.92 2.44 8.61
CA HIS A 218 28.38 2.53 8.74
C HIS A 218 28.81 3.12 10.10
N GLY A 219 28.21 4.26 10.49
CA GLY A 219 28.53 4.95 11.75
C GLY A 219 28.26 4.11 13.02
N ILE A 220 27.45 3.06 12.93
CA ILE A 220 27.17 2.12 14.03
C ILE A 220 27.72 0.72 13.77
N ALA A 221 28.65 0.58 12.82
CA ALA A 221 29.39 -0.65 12.49
C ALA A 221 28.48 -1.84 12.10
N LEU A 222 27.61 -1.64 11.08
CA LEU A 222 26.71 -2.67 10.55
C LEU A 222 27.07 -3.10 9.11
N ASP A 223 28.19 -2.64 8.53
CA ASP A 223 28.54 -2.85 7.12
C ASP A 223 28.61 -4.33 6.71
N ASP A 224 29.01 -5.19 7.63
CA ASP A 224 29.16 -6.64 7.42
C ASP A 224 27.83 -7.42 7.50
N SER A 225 26.79 -6.81 8.04
CA SER A 225 25.53 -7.48 8.35
C SER A 225 24.28 -6.82 7.74
N VAL A 226 24.45 -5.69 7.01
CA VAL A 226 23.35 -4.97 6.36
C VAL A 226 23.67 -4.71 4.90
N THR A 227 22.74 -5.06 4.02
CA THR A 227 22.81 -4.75 2.58
C THR A 227 21.70 -3.79 2.18
N PHE A 228 22.04 -2.71 1.50
CA PHE A 228 21.10 -1.83 0.82
C PHE A 228 21.12 -2.12 -0.67
N THR A 229 20.01 -2.66 -1.20
CA THR A 229 19.93 -3.07 -2.61
C THR A 229 19.58 -1.93 -3.55
N GLY A 230 19.10 -0.78 -3.02
CA GLY A 230 18.42 0.20 -3.84
C GLY A 230 17.07 -0.35 -4.35
N TYR A 231 16.53 0.27 -5.40
CA TYR A 231 15.27 -0.16 -6.00
C TYR A 231 15.49 -1.34 -6.95
N ILE A 232 15.04 -2.51 -6.55
CA ILE A 232 15.12 -3.75 -7.34
C ILE A 232 13.74 -4.20 -7.80
N THR A 233 13.66 -4.87 -8.94
CA THR A 233 12.44 -5.39 -9.56
C THR A 233 12.65 -6.75 -10.19
N GLY A 234 11.59 -7.38 -10.69
CA GLY A 234 11.66 -8.65 -11.39
C GLY A 234 12.32 -9.74 -10.55
N LYS A 235 13.19 -10.55 -11.19
CA LYS A 235 13.82 -11.71 -10.56
C LYS A 235 14.61 -11.36 -9.30
N GLN A 236 15.35 -10.25 -9.29
CA GLN A 236 16.11 -9.84 -8.10
C GLN A 236 15.20 -9.59 -6.88
N LYS A 237 14.08 -8.89 -7.09
CA LYS A 237 13.09 -8.67 -6.02
C LYS A 237 12.52 -10.00 -5.55
N GLU A 238 12.10 -10.87 -6.46
CA GLU A 238 11.53 -12.17 -6.12
C GLU A 238 12.53 -13.07 -5.36
N ASP A 239 13.80 -13.09 -5.77
CA ASP A 239 14.84 -13.89 -5.11
C ASP A 239 15.03 -13.44 -3.65
N VAL A 240 15.10 -12.13 -3.38
CA VAL A 240 15.21 -11.61 -2.01
C VAL A 240 13.98 -11.98 -1.17
N TRP A 241 12.78 -11.78 -1.70
CA TRP A 241 11.54 -12.11 -0.98
C TRP A 241 11.40 -13.61 -0.70
N ASN A 242 11.74 -14.47 -1.67
CA ASN A 242 11.58 -15.92 -1.52
C ASN A 242 12.55 -16.50 -0.49
N ARG A 243 13.74 -15.92 -0.35
CA ARG A 243 14.75 -16.34 0.64
C ARG A 243 14.53 -15.75 2.03
N ALA A 244 13.81 -14.65 2.14
CA ALA A 244 13.58 -13.98 3.42
C ALA A 244 12.80 -14.85 4.41
N SER A 245 13.24 -14.87 5.66
CA SER A 245 12.54 -15.50 6.79
C SER A 245 11.65 -14.52 7.56
N ILE A 246 12.10 -13.28 7.72
CA ILE A 246 11.42 -12.24 8.50
C ILE A 246 11.31 -10.98 7.64
N PHE A 247 10.12 -10.39 7.62
CA PHE A 247 9.87 -9.06 7.08
C PHE A 247 9.59 -8.08 8.22
N CYS A 248 10.27 -6.93 8.19
CA CYS A 248 10.09 -5.88 9.18
C CYS A 248 9.52 -4.59 8.54
N MET A 249 8.49 -4.03 9.16
CA MET A 249 7.93 -2.73 8.80
C MET A 249 7.87 -1.80 10.01
N CYS A 250 8.60 -0.67 9.94
CA CYS A 250 8.71 0.31 11.01
C CYS A 250 7.93 1.59 10.73
N SER A 251 6.96 1.57 9.81
CA SER A 251 6.27 2.77 9.35
C SER A 251 5.52 3.49 10.48
N ARG A 252 5.55 4.83 10.43
CA ARG A 252 4.73 5.71 11.29
C ARG A 252 3.29 5.82 10.77
N ASN A 253 3.14 5.93 9.46
CA ASN A 253 1.85 6.14 8.81
C ASN A 253 1.70 5.29 7.56
N GLU A 254 0.54 4.64 7.43
CA GLU A 254 0.13 3.86 6.25
C GLU A 254 -1.36 4.07 5.97
N GLY A 255 -1.77 3.83 4.74
CA GLY A 255 -3.18 3.62 4.41
C GLY A 255 -3.59 2.18 4.76
N PHE A 256 -3.13 1.26 3.92
CA PHE A 256 -3.11 -0.19 4.14
C PHE A 256 -1.86 -0.74 3.43
N PRO A 257 -0.85 -1.21 4.16
CA PRO A 257 0.48 -1.44 3.60
C PRO A 257 0.53 -2.68 2.71
N MET A 258 0.73 -2.47 1.39
CA MET A 258 0.90 -3.53 0.39
C MET A 258 2.06 -4.47 0.70
N VAL A 259 3.13 -3.96 1.30
CA VAL A 259 4.34 -4.74 1.61
C VAL A 259 4.10 -5.82 2.67
N VAL A 260 3.14 -5.62 3.59
CA VAL A 260 2.71 -6.66 4.55
C VAL A 260 1.95 -7.75 3.82
N LEU A 261 1.06 -7.38 2.88
CA LEU A 261 0.36 -8.37 2.04
C LEU A 261 1.35 -9.14 1.16
N GLU A 262 2.39 -8.47 0.64
CA GLU A 262 3.47 -9.12 -0.11
C GLU A 262 4.24 -10.14 0.76
N ALA A 263 4.52 -9.80 2.02
CA ALA A 263 5.16 -10.70 2.97
C ALA A 263 4.29 -11.94 3.28
N TRP A 264 3.02 -11.71 3.59
CA TRP A 264 2.07 -12.78 3.85
C TRP A 264 1.93 -13.73 2.65
N ALA A 265 1.76 -13.18 1.44
CA ALA A 265 1.67 -13.98 0.22
C ALA A 265 2.86 -14.91 0.02
N ARG A 266 4.05 -14.50 0.44
CA ARG A 266 5.30 -15.26 0.29
C ARG A 266 5.67 -16.10 1.51
N GLY A 267 4.76 -16.22 2.48
CA GLY A 267 5.05 -16.99 3.70
C GLY A 267 6.29 -16.49 4.42
N VAL A 268 6.35 -15.16 4.65
CA VAL A 268 7.41 -14.51 5.42
C VAL A 268 6.82 -14.03 6.73
N ALA A 269 7.45 -14.39 7.85
CA ALA A 269 7.00 -13.94 9.17
C ALA A 269 7.12 -12.42 9.31
N VAL A 270 6.09 -11.76 9.81
CA VAL A 270 6.01 -10.29 9.84
C VAL A 270 6.21 -9.76 11.24
N VAL A 271 7.09 -8.75 11.38
CA VAL A 271 7.17 -7.85 12.53
C VAL A 271 6.80 -6.44 12.06
N THR A 272 5.84 -5.81 12.70
CA THR A 272 5.31 -4.53 12.21
C THR A 272 4.80 -3.61 13.29
N THR A 273 4.85 -2.30 13.04
CA THR A 273 4.05 -1.34 13.80
C THR A 273 2.56 -1.51 13.46
N PRO A 274 1.63 -1.44 14.44
CA PRO A 274 0.18 -1.60 14.20
C PRO A 274 -0.44 -0.31 13.64
N VAL A 275 -0.01 0.09 12.43
CA VAL A 275 -0.40 1.35 11.77
C VAL A 275 -1.32 1.14 10.58
N GLY A 276 -1.94 2.21 10.12
CA GLY A 276 -2.82 2.17 8.97
C GLY A 276 -4.09 1.39 9.24
N GLY A 277 -4.49 0.59 8.27
CA GLY A 277 -5.60 -0.36 8.39
C GLY A 277 -5.21 -1.71 9.00
N LEU A 278 -3.94 -1.94 9.34
CA LEU A 278 -3.49 -3.21 9.93
C LEU A 278 -4.21 -3.58 11.22
N PRO A 279 -4.53 -2.64 12.16
CA PRO A 279 -5.26 -2.98 13.38
C PRO A 279 -6.61 -3.68 13.15
N ASP A 280 -7.21 -3.56 11.97
CA ASP A 280 -8.45 -4.27 11.64
C ASP A 280 -8.24 -5.79 11.42
N VAL A 281 -7.00 -6.21 11.15
CA VAL A 281 -6.68 -7.55 10.62
C VAL A 281 -5.50 -8.23 11.30
N ILE A 282 -4.82 -7.53 12.20
CA ILE A 282 -3.74 -8.10 13.03
C ILE A 282 -4.34 -9.12 14.00
N GLU A 283 -3.75 -10.31 13.99
CA GLU A 283 -3.91 -11.36 14.99
C GLU A 283 -2.52 -11.60 15.60
N GLU A 284 -2.24 -10.88 16.72
CA GLU A 284 -0.93 -10.91 17.39
C GLU A 284 -0.47 -12.31 17.71
N GLY A 285 0.77 -12.64 17.37
CA GLY A 285 1.35 -13.98 17.54
C GLY A 285 0.86 -15.04 16.54
N ARG A 286 -0.07 -14.69 15.63
CA ARG A 286 -0.62 -15.60 14.62
C ARG A 286 -0.27 -15.17 13.20
N ASN A 287 -0.57 -13.95 12.79
CA ASN A 287 -0.22 -13.45 11.44
C ASN A 287 0.90 -12.40 11.44
N CYS A 288 1.27 -11.88 12.60
CA CYS A 288 2.46 -11.04 12.80
C CYS A 288 2.81 -10.92 14.28
N LEU A 289 3.98 -10.35 14.56
CA LEU A 289 4.31 -9.74 15.85
C LEU A 289 4.28 -8.23 15.70
N THR A 290 3.80 -7.54 16.74
CA THR A 290 3.75 -6.09 16.74
C THR A 290 4.68 -5.47 17.77
N PHE A 291 5.07 -4.22 17.54
CA PHE A 291 5.82 -3.41 18.48
C PHE A 291 5.32 -1.97 18.45
N PRO A 292 5.45 -1.20 19.57
CA PRO A 292 5.09 0.19 19.62
C PRO A 292 5.93 1.02 18.64
N PHE A 293 5.31 2.03 18.03
CA PHE A 293 6.04 2.95 17.16
C PHE A 293 7.16 3.65 17.94
N ASP A 294 8.31 3.85 17.31
CA ASP A 294 9.52 4.52 17.82
C ASP A 294 10.21 3.80 19.01
N ASP A 295 9.96 2.50 19.17
CA ASP A 295 10.55 1.67 20.23
C ASP A 295 11.49 0.62 19.63
N ALA A 296 12.79 0.94 19.55
CA ALA A 296 13.83 0.06 19.00
C ALA A 296 14.09 -1.17 19.88
N GLU A 297 13.88 -1.07 21.19
CA GLU A 297 14.09 -2.18 22.12
C GLU A 297 12.95 -3.20 21.99
N ALA A 298 11.71 -2.74 21.93
CA ALA A 298 10.57 -3.61 21.65
C ALA A 298 10.68 -4.27 20.28
N LEU A 299 11.12 -3.54 19.24
CA LEU A 299 11.40 -4.14 17.92
C LEU A 299 12.48 -5.22 18.02
N ALA A 300 13.60 -4.94 18.68
CA ALA A 300 14.67 -5.93 18.87
C ALA A 300 14.16 -7.17 19.59
N CYS A 301 13.33 -7.01 20.62
CA CYS A 301 12.71 -8.13 21.35
C CYS A 301 11.85 -9.01 20.42
N GLN A 302 11.01 -8.41 19.57
CA GLN A 302 10.16 -9.19 18.63
C GLN A 302 10.99 -9.88 17.54
N LEU A 303 12.02 -9.22 17.00
CA LEU A 303 12.95 -9.84 16.07
C LEU A 303 13.69 -11.03 16.72
N LYS A 304 14.19 -10.85 17.93
CA LYS A 304 14.86 -11.90 18.70
C LYS A 304 13.97 -13.13 18.89
N ARG A 305 12.70 -12.93 19.26
CA ARG A 305 11.72 -14.04 19.38
C ARG A 305 11.59 -14.86 18.10
N LEU A 306 11.53 -14.20 16.92
CA LEU A 306 11.45 -14.90 15.64
C LEU A 306 12.78 -15.54 15.23
N ILE A 307 13.91 -14.96 15.60
CA ILE A 307 15.24 -15.50 15.31
C ILE A 307 15.47 -16.79 16.11
N GLU A 308 15.19 -16.74 17.40
CA GLU A 308 15.43 -17.86 18.35
C GLU A 308 14.43 -19.01 18.22
N SER A 309 13.20 -18.75 17.74
CA SER A 309 12.19 -19.79 17.57
C SER A 309 11.82 -20.01 16.10
N PRO A 310 12.47 -20.99 15.42
CA PRO A 310 12.07 -21.42 14.07
C PRO A 310 10.62 -21.86 13.98
N GLU A 311 10.08 -22.49 15.04
CA GLU A 311 8.70 -22.97 15.12
C GLU A 311 7.73 -21.78 15.09
N LEU A 312 7.89 -20.79 15.96
CA LEU A 312 7.03 -19.59 15.99
C LEU A 312 7.12 -18.86 14.66
N ARG A 313 8.33 -18.72 14.08
CA ARG A 313 8.52 -18.08 12.79
C ARG A 313 7.80 -18.81 11.69
N MET A 314 7.86 -20.15 11.66
CA MET A 314 7.15 -20.99 10.69
C MET A 314 5.63 -20.89 10.88
N ASP A 315 5.14 -21.00 12.10
CA ASP A 315 3.71 -20.91 12.40
C ASP A 315 3.11 -19.59 11.93
N ILE A 316 3.78 -18.47 12.22
CA ILE A 316 3.36 -17.14 11.74
C ILE A 316 3.40 -17.10 10.21
N ALA A 317 4.45 -17.58 9.57
CA ALA A 317 4.62 -17.56 8.12
C ALA A 317 3.53 -18.36 7.39
N VAL A 318 3.25 -19.57 7.85
CA VAL A 318 2.22 -20.45 7.28
C VAL A 318 0.82 -19.88 7.52
N TYR A 319 0.54 -19.47 8.77
CA TYR A 319 -0.77 -18.92 9.11
C TYR A 319 -1.05 -17.62 8.35
N SER A 320 -0.09 -16.70 8.30
CA SER A 320 -0.26 -15.41 7.64
C SER A 320 -0.50 -15.55 6.13
N LYS A 321 0.17 -16.53 5.48
CA LYS A 321 -0.08 -16.86 4.06
C LYS A 321 -1.52 -17.30 3.84
N ALA A 322 -1.98 -18.31 4.59
CA ALA A 322 -3.35 -18.81 4.49
C ALA A 322 -4.39 -17.72 4.84
N PHE A 323 -4.09 -16.86 5.82
CA PHE A 323 -4.91 -15.70 6.19
C PHE A 323 -5.00 -14.68 5.03
N GLY A 324 -3.85 -14.32 4.44
CA GLY A 324 -3.78 -13.38 3.31
C GLY A 324 -4.58 -13.88 2.10
N GLU A 325 -4.40 -15.14 1.74
CA GLU A 325 -5.13 -15.80 0.64
C GLU A 325 -6.65 -15.90 0.91
N ARG A 326 -7.06 -16.07 2.16
CA ARG A 326 -8.48 -16.14 2.53
C ARG A 326 -9.16 -14.78 2.57
N VAL A 327 -8.48 -13.76 3.12
CA VAL A 327 -9.09 -12.45 3.43
C VAL A 327 -8.90 -11.44 2.31
N PHE A 328 -7.73 -11.46 1.66
CA PHE A 328 -7.31 -10.47 0.67
C PHE A 328 -7.13 -11.07 -0.73
N ALA A 329 -7.76 -12.22 -0.99
CA ALA A 329 -7.76 -12.83 -2.32
C ALA A 329 -8.23 -11.83 -3.38
N PRO A 330 -7.60 -11.80 -4.57
CA PRO A 330 -8.06 -10.97 -5.67
C PRO A 330 -9.54 -11.17 -6.00
N GLU A 331 -10.06 -12.39 -5.86
CA GLU A 331 -11.47 -12.74 -6.11
C GLU A 331 -12.40 -12.00 -5.15
N ARG A 332 -12.07 -11.89 -3.86
CA ARG A 332 -12.87 -11.15 -2.86
C ARG A 332 -12.86 -9.66 -3.10
N VAL A 333 -11.70 -9.13 -3.50
CA VAL A 333 -11.60 -7.72 -3.87
C VAL A 333 -12.39 -7.45 -5.15
N ASN A 334 -12.34 -8.38 -6.13
CA ASN A 334 -13.14 -8.32 -7.34
C ASN A 334 -14.64 -8.24 -7.02
N GLU A 335 -15.16 -9.16 -6.20
CA GLU A 335 -16.56 -9.16 -5.74
C GLU A 335 -16.93 -7.83 -5.06
N SER A 336 -16.06 -7.31 -4.20
CA SER A 336 -16.29 -6.04 -3.50
C SER A 336 -16.37 -4.85 -4.48
N VAL A 337 -15.53 -4.83 -5.52
CA VAL A 337 -15.56 -3.78 -6.56
C VAL A 337 -16.80 -3.93 -7.43
N GLU A 338 -17.19 -5.15 -7.82
CA GLU A 338 -18.41 -5.39 -8.59
C GLU A 338 -19.65 -4.93 -7.82
N ASN A 339 -19.79 -5.31 -6.57
CA ASN A 339 -20.88 -4.88 -5.69
C ASN A 339 -20.94 -3.35 -5.52
N LEU A 340 -19.75 -2.71 -5.42
CA LEU A 340 -19.67 -1.25 -5.38
C LEU A 340 -20.24 -0.62 -6.66
N TYR A 341 -19.85 -1.10 -7.84
CA TYR A 341 -20.32 -0.56 -9.11
C TYR A 341 -21.80 -0.79 -9.31
N GLU A 342 -22.33 -1.96 -8.98
CA GLU A 342 -23.76 -2.26 -9.03
C GLU A 342 -24.55 -1.32 -8.10
N THR A 343 -24.08 -1.13 -6.87
CA THR A 343 -24.72 -0.20 -5.90
C THR A 343 -24.73 1.25 -6.42
N VAL A 344 -23.65 1.69 -7.07
CA VAL A 344 -23.53 3.05 -7.62
C VAL A 344 -24.49 3.26 -8.81
N LEU A 345 -24.75 2.24 -9.59
CA LEU A 345 -25.64 2.31 -10.75
C LEU A 345 -27.12 2.28 -10.38
N LEU A 346 -27.47 1.67 -9.25
CA LEU A 346 -28.85 1.56 -8.75
C LEU A 346 -29.32 2.81 -7.97
N GLY A 347 -28.40 3.59 -7.42
CA GLY A 347 -28.66 4.81 -6.64
C GLY A 347 -28.34 6.08 -7.42
#